data_4c72582848e0ac21e20f2e1dab66620e
#
_entry.id   4c72582848e0ac21e20f2e1dab66620e
#
_cell.length_a   1.000
_cell.length_b   1.000
_cell.length_c   1.000
_cell.angle_alpha   90.00
_cell.angle_beta   90.00
_cell.angle_gamma   90.00
#
_symmetry.space_group_name_H-M   'P 1'
#
loop_
_entity.id
_entity.type
_entity.pdbx_description
1 polymer ?
#
loop_
_entity_poly.entity_id
_entity_poly.type
_entity_poly.pdbx_seq_one_letter_code
_entity_poly.pdbx_strand_id
1 'polypeptide(L)'
;MDGPLHSDARPAVPPAERPTSALDQQVAGRSEHKQTSKGPHVTIASAVLLVFAVSTAATGQLMLKHGMQLASARAAKSGGSLVVSAATSPWILLGLAVFGISAIAWLAALSRVPLSVAYPFNALGYLVILTASILILHERANLLTWAGSLLVVSGLVIVVLSRP
;
A
#
# COMPACT_ATOMS: atom_id res chain seq x y z
N MET A 1 -74.34 28.75 -53.52
CA MET A 1 -74.86 28.79 -52.14
C MET A 1 -73.89 27.99 -51.30
N ASP A 2 -72.89 28.67 -50.82
CA ASP A 2 -71.69 28.10 -50.24
C ASP A 2 -71.67 28.43 -48.77
N GLY A 3 -71.81 27.40 -47.95
CA GLY A 3 -71.70 27.53 -46.50
C GLY A 3 -70.24 27.50 -46.10
N PRO A 4 -69.82 28.33 -45.12
CA PRO A 4 -68.42 28.39 -44.68
C PRO A 4 -68.05 27.22 -43.81
N LEU A 5 -66.90 26.62 -44.12
CA LEU A 5 -66.23 25.62 -43.33
C LEU A 5 -65.73 26.24 -42.03
N HIS A 6 -66.26 25.79 -40.94
CA HIS A 6 -65.85 26.17 -39.62
C HIS A 6 -64.53 25.43 -39.27
N SER A 7 -63.43 26.17 -39.35
CA SER A 7 -62.12 25.70 -38.97
C SER A 7 -62.03 25.65 -37.45
N ASP A 8 -62.13 24.47 -36.90
CA ASP A 8 -61.99 24.21 -35.46
C ASP A 8 -60.51 24.13 -35.11
N ALA A 9 -59.90 25.32 -34.94
CA ALA A 9 -58.54 25.43 -34.44
C ALA A 9 -58.49 25.08 -32.96
N ARG A 10 -58.20 23.84 -32.65
CA ARG A 10 -57.85 23.44 -31.29
C ARG A 10 -56.62 24.20 -30.86
N PRO A 11 -56.60 24.88 -29.67
CA PRO A 11 -55.39 25.47 -29.15
C PRO A 11 -54.35 24.37 -28.84
N ALA A 12 -53.12 24.55 -29.32
CA ALA A 12 -52.02 23.69 -29.04
C ALA A 12 -51.80 23.63 -27.52
N VAL A 13 -51.99 22.43 -26.92
CA VAL A 13 -51.67 22.15 -25.54
C VAL A 13 -50.14 22.25 -25.43
N PRO A 14 -49.58 23.12 -24.57
CA PRO A 14 -48.13 23.16 -24.34
C PRO A 14 -47.70 21.78 -23.80
N PRO A 15 -46.50 21.29 -24.19
CA PRO A 15 -45.98 20.04 -23.71
C PRO A 15 -45.88 20.13 -22.19
N ALA A 16 -46.62 19.24 -21.53
CA ALA A 16 -46.58 19.10 -20.05
C ALA A 16 -45.12 18.89 -19.66
N GLU A 17 -44.56 19.86 -18.95
CA GLU A 17 -43.28 19.68 -18.26
C GLU A 17 -43.44 18.46 -17.37
N ARG A 18 -42.77 17.37 -17.72
CA ARG A 18 -42.72 16.18 -16.87
C ARG A 18 -42.03 16.62 -15.59
N PRO A 19 -42.66 16.48 -14.43
CA PRO A 19 -41.95 16.73 -13.19
C PRO A 19 -40.71 15.82 -13.18
N THR A 20 -39.53 16.42 -13.13
CA THR A 20 -38.27 15.69 -12.89
C THR A 20 -38.51 14.80 -11.70
N SER A 21 -38.51 13.48 -11.94
CA SER A 21 -38.90 12.53 -10.92
C SER A 21 -37.99 12.71 -9.71
N ALA A 22 -38.50 12.48 -8.53
CA ALA A 22 -37.70 12.53 -7.29
C ALA A 22 -36.43 11.66 -7.39
N LEU A 23 -36.44 10.68 -8.30
CA LEU A 23 -35.30 9.85 -8.66
C LEU A 23 -34.20 10.65 -9.39
N ASP A 24 -34.57 11.54 -10.32
CA ASP A 24 -33.60 12.37 -11.05
C ASP A 24 -32.94 13.41 -10.11
N GLN A 25 -33.69 13.94 -9.15
CA GLN A 25 -33.13 14.80 -8.11
C GLN A 25 -32.25 14.01 -7.14
N GLN A 26 -32.61 12.77 -6.83
CA GLN A 26 -31.80 11.89 -5.97
C GLN A 26 -30.51 11.42 -6.67
N VAL A 27 -30.56 11.20 -7.98
CA VAL A 27 -29.37 10.87 -8.78
C VAL A 27 -28.48 12.09 -8.97
N ALA A 28 -29.06 13.28 -9.23
CA ALA A 28 -28.31 14.55 -9.30
C ALA A 28 -27.68 14.91 -7.96
N GLY A 29 -28.39 14.80 -6.84
CA GLY A 29 -27.85 15.04 -5.49
C GLY A 29 -26.81 14.02 -5.07
N ARG A 30 -26.82 12.80 -5.65
CA ARG A 30 -25.82 11.76 -5.39
C ARG A 30 -24.53 12.00 -6.18
N SER A 31 -24.61 12.64 -7.34
CA SER A 31 -23.45 13.02 -8.14
C SER A 31 -22.76 14.30 -7.64
N GLU A 32 -23.46 15.12 -6.83
CA GLU A 32 -22.87 16.29 -6.19
C GLU A 32 -22.20 16.00 -4.84
N HIS A 33 -22.25 14.76 -4.34
CA HIS A 33 -21.27 14.33 -3.35
C HIS A 33 -19.93 14.15 -4.08
N LYS A 34 -19.51 15.28 -4.68
CA LYS A 34 -18.20 15.53 -5.24
C LYS A 34 -17.22 15.08 -4.18
N GLN A 35 -16.76 13.85 -4.33
CA GLN A 35 -15.50 13.47 -3.77
C GLN A 35 -14.54 14.57 -4.19
N THR A 36 -14.24 15.48 -3.29
CA THR A 36 -13.02 16.23 -3.35
C THR A 36 -11.92 15.17 -3.33
N SER A 37 -11.65 14.64 -4.49
CA SER A 37 -10.44 13.87 -4.79
C SER A 37 -9.30 14.86 -4.62
N LYS A 38 -8.98 15.13 -3.36
CA LYS A 38 -7.69 15.65 -2.96
C LYS A 38 -6.76 14.51 -3.37
N GLY A 39 -6.12 14.67 -4.53
CA GLY A 39 -5.13 13.71 -5.01
C GLY A 39 -4.24 13.29 -3.85
N PRO A 40 -3.71 12.08 -3.82
CA PRO A 40 -2.94 11.57 -2.70
C PRO A 40 -1.69 12.43 -2.53
N HIS A 41 -1.84 13.54 -1.82
CA HIS A 41 -0.70 14.33 -1.39
C HIS A 41 -0.01 13.51 -0.32
N VAL A 42 1.09 12.86 -0.70
CA VAL A 42 1.98 12.25 0.27
C VAL A 42 2.48 13.37 1.16
N THR A 43 1.88 13.50 2.32
CA THR A 43 2.34 14.46 3.31
C THR A 43 3.74 14.02 3.75
N ILE A 44 4.64 14.96 3.99
CA ILE A 44 6.00 14.66 4.50
C ILE A 44 5.92 13.72 5.72
N ALA A 45 4.94 13.95 6.60
CA ALA A 45 4.70 13.08 7.75
C ALA A 45 4.40 11.62 7.36
N SER A 46 3.62 11.39 6.28
CA SER A 46 3.33 10.04 5.80
C SER A 46 4.55 9.37 5.16
N ALA A 47 5.38 10.13 4.44
CA ALA A 47 6.63 9.62 3.89
C ALA A 47 7.62 9.25 5.01
N VAL A 48 7.76 10.09 6.02
CA VAL A 48 8.60 9.80 7.20
C VAL A 48 8.11 8.55 7.92
N LEU A 49 6.80 8.41 8.10
CA LEU A 49 6.21 7.23 8.75
C LEU A 49 6.47 5.95 7.93
N LEU A 50 6.38 6.01 6.59
CA LEU A 50 6.69 4.88 5.70
C LEU A 50 8.17 4.50 5.81
N VAL A 51 9.07 5.48 5.74
CA VAL A 51 10.52 5.24 5.87
C VAL A 51 10.84 4.65 7.25
N PHE A 52 10.25 5.18 8.30
CA PHE A 52 10.40 4.65 9.66
C PHE A 52 9.91 3.19 9.74
N ALA A 53 8.71 2.90 9.23
CA ALA A 53 8.14 1.55 9.24
C ALA A 53 9.04 0.56 8.48
N VAL A 54 9.50 0.92 7.28
CA VAL A 54 10.36 0.05 6.45
C VAL A 54 11.72 -0.17 7.10
N SER A 55 12.36 0.88 7.64
CA SER A 55 13.66 0.77 8.31
C SER A 55 13.59 -0.08 9.57
N THR A 56 12.53 0.11 10.36
CA THR A 56 12.29 -0.68 11.59
C THR A 56 11.98 -2.14 11.24
N ALA A 57 11.21 -2.39 10.15
CA ALA A 57 10.98 -3.74 9.65
C ALA A 57 12.27 -4.44 9.24
N ALA A 58 13.13 -3.76 8.48
CA ALA A 58 14.41 -4.29 8.04
C ALA A 58 15.30 -4.66 9.24
N THR A 59 15.36 -3.78 10.24
CA THR A 59 16.11 -4.03 11.48
C THR A 59 15.58 -5.25 12.22
N GLY A 60 14.25 -5.36 12.40
CA GLY A 60 13.62 -6.51 13.05
C GLY A 60 13.92 -7.82 12.30
N GLN A 61 13.85 -7.82 10.98
CA GLN A 61 14.15 -8.99 10.15
C GLN A 61 15.62 -9.42 10.27
N LEU A 62 16.57 -8.49 10.32
CA LEU A 62 17.98 -8.80 10.53
C LEU A 62 18.23 -9.42 11.90
N MET A 63 17.59 -8.89 12.96
CA MET A 63 17.68 -9.44 14.30
C MET A 63 17.09 -10.86 14.37
N LEU A 64 15.94 -11.09 13.72
CA LEU A 64 15.33 -12.41 13.61
C LEU A 64 16.25 -13.40 12.91
N LYS A 65 16.85 -13.01 11.79
CA LYS A 65 17.77 -13.84 11.03
C LYS A 65 19.02 -14.19 11.81
N HIS A 66 19.64 -13.20 12.43
CA HIS A 66 20.81 -13.41 13.31
C HIS A 66 20.47 -14.30 14.51
N GLY A 67 19.34 -14.04 15.17
CA GLY A 67 18.85 -14.86 16.27
C GLY A 67 18.59 -16.32 15.87
N MET A 68 18.07 -16.55 14.65
CA MET A 68 17.83 -17.89 14.13
C MET A 68 19.13 -18.64 13.83
N GLN A 69 20.17 -17.95 13.33
CA GLN A 69 21.49 -18.54 13.12
C GLN A 69 22.11 -19.00 14.47
N LEU A 70 21.99 -18.17 15.52
CA LEU A 70 22.46 -18.52 16.86
C LEU A 70 21.65 -19.67 17.48
N ALA A 71 20.32 -19.68 17.29
CA ALA A 71 19.44 -20.73 17.80
C ALA A 71 19.74 -22.07 17.13
N SER A 72 19.96 -22.08 15.81
CA SER A 72 20.31 -23.30 15.07
C SER A 72 21.67 -23.85 15.51
N ALA A 73 22.67 -23.00 15.72
CA ALA A 73 23.98 -23.41 16.22
C ALA A 73 23.90 -23.99 17.65
N ARG A 74 23.05 -23.45 18.51
CA ARG A 74 22.80 -23.99 19.87
C ARG A 74 22.12 -25.36 19.80
N ALA A 75 21.04 -25.47 19.02
CA ALA A 75 20.31 -26.72 18.85
C ALA A 75 21.23 -27.86 18.33
N ALA A 76 22.08 -27.54 17.35
CA ALA A 76 23.05 -28.51 16.81
C ALA A 76 24.08 -28.97 17.86
N LYS A 77 24.52 -28.10 18.77
CA LYS A 77 25.48 -28.44 19.83
C LYS A 77 24.86 -29.22 20.98
N SER A 78 23.61 -28.89 21.37
CA SER A 78 22.94 -29.49 22.51
C SER A 78 22.09 -30.71 22.22
N GLY A 79 21.91 -31.07 20.92
CA GLY A 79 20.93 -32.07 20.47
C GLY A 79 19.49 -31.73 20.78
N GLY A 80 19.23 -30.44 21.14
CA GLY A 80 17.93 -29.95 21.55
C GLY A 80 17.04 -29.55 20.36
N SER A 81 15.76 -29.25 20.67
CA SER A 81 14.82 -28.75 19.68
C SER A 81 15.17 -27.34 19.20
N LEU A 82 15.21 -27.14 17.87
CA LEU A 82 15.39 -25.83 17.26
C LEU A 82 14.31 -24.83 17.69
N VAL A 83 13.06 -25.30 17.82
CA VAL A 83 11.92 -24.48 18.22
C VAL A 83 12.12 -23.91 19.63
N VAL A 84 12.56 -24.72 20.59
CA VAL A 84 12.83 -24.28 21.95
C VAL A 84 14.00 -23.29 21.97
N SER A 85 15.09 -23.59 21.25
CA SER A 85 16.25 -22.70 21.15
C SER A 85 15.91 -21.37 20.51
N ALA A 86 14.99 -21.36 19.55
CA ALA A 86 14.50 -20.14 18.91
C ALA A 86 13.59 -19.33 19.85
N ALA A 87 12.62 -19.99 20.49
CA ALA A 87 11.66 -19.33 21.39
C ALA A 87 12.33 -18.70 22.63
N THR A 88 13.46 -19.24 23.07
CA THR A 88 14.23 -18.72 24.20
C THR A 88 15.35 -17.75 23.80
N SER A 89 15.52 -17.48 22.51
CA SER A 89 16.55 -16.57 22.00
C SER A 89 16.15 -15.11 22.22
N PRO A 90 16.94 -14.31 22.97
CA PRO A 90 16.61 -12.90 23.20
C PRO A 90 16.65 -12.09 21.88
N TRP A 91 17.47 -12.46 20.93
CA TRP A 91 17.55 -11.84 19.63
C TRP A 91 16.28 -12.02 18.80
N ILE A 92 15.66 -13.21 18.89
CA ILE A 92 14.40 -13.49 18.19
C ILE A 92 13.25 -12.73 18.85
N LEU A 93 13.17 -12.74 20.17
CA LEU A 93 12.12 -12.02 20.89
C LEU A 93 12.21 -10.51 20.66
N LEU A 94 13.41 -9.95 20.70
CA LEU A 94 13.63 -8.53 20.43
C LEU A 94 13.32 -8.18 18.95
N GLY A 95 13.80 -9.00 18.02
CA GLY A 95 13.51 -8.85 16.60
C GLY A 95 12.01 -8.90 16.30
N LEU A 96 11.28 -9.81 16.95
CA LEU A 96 9.83 -9.91 16.81
C LEU A 96 9.10 -8.68 17.37
N ALA A 97 9.55 -8.16 18.52
CA ALA A 97 8.99 -6.93 19.08
C ALA A 97 9.22 -5.72 18.16
N VAL A 98 10.44 -5.55 17.67
CA VAL A 98 10.79 -4.47 16.71
C VAL A 98 9.98 -4.62 15.43
N PHE A 99 9.82 -5.83 14.90
CA PHE A 99 9.01 -6.09 13.71
C PHE A 99 7.52 -5.79 13.98
N GLY A 100 7.01 -6.12 15.14
CA GLY A 100 5.63 -5.78 15.56
C GLY A 100 5.38 -4.27 15.60
N ILE A 101 6.32 -3.49 16.14
CA ILE A 101 6.26 -2.02 16.12
C ILE A 101 6.23 -1.49 14.68
N SER A 102 7.07 -2.06 13.82
CA SER A 102 7.07 -1.73 12.39
C SER A 102 5.71 -2.01 11.72
N ALA A 103 5.07 -3.14 12.04
CA ALA A 103 3.76 -3.49 11.50
C ALA A 103 2.68 -2.48 11.90
N ILE A 104 2.69 -2.02 13.15
CA ILE A 104 1.78 -0.98 13.63
C ILE A 104 2.04 0.34 12.88
N ALA A 105 3.29 0.76 12.74
CA ALA A 105 3.67 1.95 11.99
C ALA A 105 3.27 1.86 10.52
N TRP A 106 3.41 0.68 9.91
CA TRP A 106 2.98 0.40 8.54
C TRP A 106 1.46 0.53 8.37
N LEU A 107 0.67 -0.06 9.27
CA LEU A 107 -0.79 0.08 9.27
C LEU A 107 -1.21 1.55 9.45
N ALA A 108 -0.54 2.28 10.34
CA ALA A 108 -0.78 3.71 10.52
C ALA A 108 -0.41 4.53 9.28
N ALA A 109 0.60 4.13 8.51
CA ALA A 109 0.92 4.75 7.23
C ALA A 109 -0.16 4.43 6.18
N LEU A 110 -0.60 3.18 6.08
CA LEU A 110 -1.63 2.75 5.13
C LEU A 110 -3.00 3.39 5.38
N SER A 111 -3.29 3.80 6.62
CA SER A 111 -4.52 4.55 6.90
C SER A 111 -4.52 5.96 6.27
N ARG A 112 -3.37 6.47 5.84
CA ARG A 112 -3.17 7.84 5.33
C ARG A 112 -2.74 7.89 3.87
N VAL A 113 -2.22 6.79 3.34
CA VAL A 113 -1.60 6.73 2.01
C VAL A 113 -2.17 5.53 1.24
N PRO A 114 -2.53 5.69 -0.04
CA PRO A 114 -2.94 4.57 -0.87
C PRO A 114 -1.84 3.51 -0.97
N LEU A 115 -2.22 2.25 -0.99
CA LEU A 115 -1.30 1.12 -1.15
C LEU A 115 -0.34 1.32 -2.34
N SER A 116 -0.87 1.85 -3.40
CA SER A 116 -0.12 2.11 -4.63
C SER A 116 1.08 3.05 -4.44
N VAL A 117 1.03 3.93 -3.43
CA VAL A 117 2.15 4.82 -3.06
C VAL A 117 3.05 4.16 -2.02
N ALA A 118 2.47 3.39 -1.09
CA ALA A 118 3.22 2.75 -0.01
C ALA A 118 4.16 1.64 -0.52
N TYR A 119 3.76 0.86 -1.53
CA TYR A 119 4.56 -0.25 -2.06
C TYR A 119 5.93 0.15 -2.63
N PRO A 120 6.10 1.28 -3.33
CA PRO A 120 7.41 1.77 -3.72
C PRO A 120 8.41 1.90 -2.56
N PHE A 121 7.95 2.40 -1.41
CA PHE A 121 8.79 2.49 -0.22
C PHE A 121 9.18 1.11 0.33
N ASN A 122 8.28 0.13 0.25
CA ASN A 122 8.57 -1.22 0.70
C ASN A 122 9.67 -1.90 -0.16
N ALA A 123 9.72 -1.62 -1.45
CA ALA A 123 10.77 -2.17 -2.31
C ALA A 123 12.15 -1.53 -2.08
N LEU A 124 12.21 -0.27 -1.65
CA LEU A 124 13.45 0.32 -1.15
C LEU A 124 13.96 -0.44 0.08
N GLY A 125 13.04 -0.91 0.96
CA GLY A 125 13.35 -1.77 2.08
C GLY A 125 14.07 -3.06 1.68
N TYR A 126 13.72 -3.65 0.54
CA TYR A 126 14.40 -4.81 0.00
C TYR A 126 15.90 -4.56 -0.27
N LEU A 127 16.24 -3.42 -0.87
CA LEU A 127 17.66 -3.06 -1.08
C LEU A 127 18.40 -2.85 0.24
N VAL A 128 17.75 -2.23 1.22
CA VAL A 128 18.32 -2.05 2.56
C VAL A 128 18.62 -3.40 3.21
N ILE A 129 17.67 -4.34 3.15
CA ILE A 129 17.83 -5.68 3.70
C ILE A 129 18.93 -6.44 2.97
N LEU A 130 18.97 -6.39 1.63
CA LEU A 130 20.00 -7.05 0.83
C LEU A 130 21.39 -6.52 1.19
N THR A 131 21.55 -5.20 1.22
CA THR A 131 22.82 -4.56 1.56
C THR A 131 23.26 -4.90 2.98
N ALA A 132 22.32 -4.82 3.94
CA ALA A 132 22.61 -5.14 5.33
C ALA A 132 22.93 -6.63 5.55
N SER A 133 22.27 -7.52 4.82
CA SER A 133 22.56 -8.97 4.86
C SER A 133 23.99 -9.26 4.43
N ILE A 134 24.48 -8.59 3.39
CA ILE A 134 25.86 -8.74 2.93
C ILE A 134 26.85 -8.15 3.92
N LEU A 135 26.58 -6.94 4.44
CA LEU A 135 27.51 -6.22 5.30
C LEU A 135 27.57 -6.78 6.73
N ILE A 136 26.41 -7.16 7.29
CA ILE A 136 26.29 -7.56 8.70
C ILE A 136 26.38 -9.08 8.85
N LEU A 137 25.71 -9.83 7.98
CA LEU A 137 25.67 -11.29 8.05
C LEU A 137 26.78 -11.95 7.20
N HIS A 138 27.55 -11.15 6.46
CA HIS A 138 28.61 -11.60 5.55
C HIS A 138 28.11 -12.65 4.52
N GLU A 139 26.85 -12.51 4.08
CA GLU A 139 26.28 -13.39 3.07
C GLU A 139 26.84 -13.07 1.67
N ARG A 140 27.06 -14.12 0.90
CA ARG A 140 27.53 -13.96 -0.48
C ARG A 140 26.32 -13.67 -1.38
N ALA A 141 26.22 -12.44 -1.90
CA ALA A 141 25.27 -12.14 -2.96
C ALA A 141 25.95 -12.35 -4.32
N ASN A 142 25.31 -13.15 -5.16
CA ASN A 142 25.74 -13.37 -6.54
C ASN A 142 25.41 -12.12 -7.38
N LEU A 143 26.16 -11.89 -8.44
CA LEU A 143 25.89 -10.81 -9.42
C LEU A 143 24.46 -10.85 -9.96
N LEU A 144 23.90 -12.05 -10.12
CA LEU A 144 22.50 -12.23 -10.53
C LEU A 144 21.51 -11.67 -9.50
N THR A 145 21.81 -11.80 -8.20
CA THR A 145 21.00 -11.25 -7.12
C THR A 145 20.98 -9.72 -7.18
N TRP A 146 22.12 -9.10 -7.41
CA TRP A 146 22.23 -7.65 -7.61
C TRP A 146 21.47 -7.17 -8.85
N ALA A 147 21.65 -7.87 -9.98
CA ALA A 147 20.96 -7.54 -11.22
C ALA A 147 19.44 -7.66 -11.08
N GLY A 148 18.95 -8.74 -10.46
CA GLY A 148 17.52 -8.93 -10.17
C GLY A 148 16.96 -7.86 -9.23
N SER A 149 17.70 -7.50 -8.19
CA SER A 149 17.29 -6.46 -7.23
C SER A 149 17.18 -5.08 -7.88
N LEU A 150 18.15 -4.72 -8.73
CA LEU A 150 18.11 -3.48 -9.50
C LEU A 150 16.96 -3.46 -10.50
N LEU A 151 16.64 -4.61 -11.12
CA LEU A 151 15.50 -4.73 -12.03
C LEU A 151 14.16 -4.51 -11.30
N VAL A 152 14.01 -5.08 -10.11
CA VAL A 152 12.81 -4.88 -9.26
C VAL A 152 12.64 -3.40 -8.92
N VAL A 153 13.72 -2.74 -8.49
CA VAL A 153 13.67 -1.33 -8.12
C VAL A 153 13.41 -0.44 -9.33
N SER A 154 14.06 -0.70 -10.46
CA SER A 154 13.83 0.06 -11.69
C SER A 154 12.39 -0.10 -12.19
N GLY A 155 11.84 -1.32 -12.18
CA GLY A 155 10.44 -1.56 -12.50
C GLY A 155 9.49 -0.77 -11.62
N LEU A 156 9.78 -0.69 -10.33
CA LEU A 156 8.98 0.07 -9.38
C LEU A 156 9.07 1.58 -9.60
N VAL A 157 10.25 2.11 -9.89
CA VAL A 157 10.46 3.53 -10.24
C VAL A 157 9.64 3.88 -11.48
N ILE A 158 9.63 3.02 -12.50
CA ILE A 158 8.82 3.21 -13.70
C ILE A 158 7.34 3.28 -13.35
N VAL A 159 6.83 2.39 -12.50
CA VAL A 159 5.43 2.41 -12.04
C VAL A 159 5.10 3.71 -11.30
N VAL A 160 6.00 4.25 -10.50
CA VAL A 160 5.79 5.52 -9.79
C VAL A 160 5.78 6.70 -10.75
N LEU A 161 6.69 6.72 -11.73
CA LEU A 161 6.82 7.81 -12.70
C LEU A 161 5.72 7.79 -13.77
N SER A 162 5.14 6.61 -14.06
CA SER A 162 4.06 6.46 -15.06
C SER A 162 2.68 6.89 -14.56
N ARG A 163 2.57 7.40 -13.33
CA ARG A 163 1.29 7.88 -12.80
C ARG A 163 1.00 9.29 -13.28
N PRO A 164 -0.19 9.50 -13.84
CA PRO A 164 -0.66 10.82 -14.22
C PRO A 164 -0.93 11.70 -13.01
#